data_13fb37bbd7975ddc46f261c60f7d0a1f
#
_entry.id   13fb37bbd7975ddc46f261c60f7d0a1f
#
_cell.length_a   1.000
_cell.length_b   1.000
_cell.length_c   1.000
_cell.angle_alpha   90.00
_cell.angle_beta   90.00
_cell.angle_gamma   90.00
#
_symmetry.space_group_name_H-M   'P 1'
#
loop_
_entity.id
_entity.type
_entity.pdbx_description
1 polymer ?
#
loop_
_entity_poly.entity_id
_entity_poly.type
_entity_poly.pdbx_seq_one_letter_code
_entity_poly.pdbx_strand_id
1 'polypeptide(L)'
;MRDRVFKDLKKLYPGEIQSTIMVAFSVISIAIILCMGSIMYVRFQGLTRQDTLESTQKLIKQTGESLEDYLVDMRQISEAAYYNIIKENDFVKEEENIKRGMNLLYEANKDDLRSIAVFDQDGNLMAAEPGASQKKTADASEQEWFLKAMNEAENIHFSTPHIQNLFDDGTLRYHWVISSSRVVEIMDNVNSHRGVLLVDMDYSSIFRMMNQINSVSNGQYYYLCDRDGRILYHPQQVQINSGIFHENNQAVADYTEGVYEETFEGEHRKLVVNM
;
A
#
# COMPACT_ATOMS: atom_id res chain seq x y z
N MET A 1 43.92 -1.57 -45.51
CA MET A 1 43.97 -1.08 -44.12
C MET A 1 44.81 -1.98 -43.21
N ARG A 2 44.69 -3.30 -43.34
CA ARG A 2 45.43 -4.33 -42.55
C ARG A 2 46.94 -4.29 -42.73
N ASP A 3 47.43 -4.04 -43.96
CA ASP A 3 48.88 -4.03 -44.26
C ASP A 3 49.61 -2.76 -43.78
N ARG A 4 48.94 -1.65 -43.58
CA ARG A 4 49.51 -0.43 -42.96
C ARG A 4 49.78 -0.61 -41.48
N VAL A 5 48.81 -1.18 -40.78
CA VAL A 5 48.95 -1.43 -39.34
C VAL A 5 50.09 -2.41 -39.04
N PHE A 6 50.25 -3.46 -39.86
CA PHE A 6 51.39 -4.42 -39.77
C PHE A 6 52.74 -3.79 -40.09
N LYS A 7 52.75 -2.79 -40.98
CA LYS A 7 54.02 -2.11 -41.39
C LYS A 7 54.45 -1.09 -40.33
N ASP A 8 53.50 -0.45 -39.64
CA ASP A 8 53.81 0.49 -38.58
C ASP A 8 54.18 -0.23 -37.27
N LEU A 9 53.61 -1.41 -36.98
CA LEU A 9 54.06 -2.30 -35.91
C LEU A 9 55.50 -2.83 -36.11
N LYS A 10 55.89 -3.08 -37.34
CA LYS A 10 57.27 -3.54 -37.67
C LYS A 10 58.32 -2.44 -37.52
N LYS A 11 57.93 -1.17 -37.56
CA LYS A 11 58.77 0.02 -37.38
C LYS A 11 59.02 0.37 -35.92
N LEU A 12 58.15 -0.07 -35.04
CA LEU A 12 58.22 0.17 -33.59
C LEU A 12 59.13 -0.81 -32.84
N TYR A 13 59.49 -1.97 -33.49
CA TYR A 13 60.33 -2.99 -32.85
C TYR A 13 61.35 -3.52 -33.74
N PRO A 14 62.62 -3.06 -33.65
CA PRO A 14 63.74 -3.68 -34.35
C PRO A 14 64.09 -5.03 -33.72
N GLY A 15 63.77 -6.06 -34.42
CA GLY A 15 64.27 -7.38 -34.52
C GLY A 15 64.86 -8.22 -33.38
N GLU A 16 64.51 -8.05 -32.18
CA GLU A 16 64.85 -9.03 -31.14
C GLU A 16 63.64 -9.97 -30.85
N ILE A 17 63.90 -11.27 -31.03
CA ILE A 17 62.92 -12.36 -30.75
C ILE A 17 62.28 -12.19 -29.38
N GLN A 18 63.02 -11.69 -28.39
CA GLN A 18 62.58 -11.44 -27.04
C GLN A 18 61.46 -10.40 -26.95
N SER A 19 61.54 -9.30 -27.72
CA SER A 19 60.56 -8.23 -27.77
C SER A 19 59.25 -8.71 -28.42
N THR A 20 59.33 -9.54 -29.48
CA THR A 20 58.18 -10.15 -30.16
C THR A 20 57.42 -11.10 -29.23
N ILE A 21 58.13 -11.92 -28.45
CA ILE A 21 57.54 -12.82 -27.48
C ILE A 21 56.87 -12.05 -26.36
N MET A 22 57.50 -10.99 -25.86
CA MET A 22 56.95 -10.12 -24.78
C MET A 22 55.64 -9.44 -25.20
N VAL A 23 55.57 -8.90 -26.43
CA VAL A 23 54.38 -8.27 -26.99
C VAL A 23 53.28 -9.30 -27.20
N ALA A 24 53.59 -10.48 -27.75
CA ALA A 24 52.63 -11.54 -27.95
C ALA A 24 52.03 -12.03 -26.62
N PHE A 25 52.86 -12.22 -25.61
CA PHE A 25 52.40 -12.63 -24.26
C PHE A 25 51.55 -11.55 -23.62
N SER A 26 51.91 -10.28 -23.73
CA SER A 26 51.12 -9.15 -23.22
C SER A 26 49.74 -9.06 -23.89
N VAL A 27 49.68 -9.21 -25.21
CA VAL A 27 48.41 -9.18 -25.94
C VAL A 27 47.49 -10.34 -25.54
N ILE A 28 48.06 -11.56 -25.39
CA ILE A 28 47.30 -12.73 -24.94
C ILE A 28 46.79 -12.53 -23.50
N SER A 29 47.66 -12.02 -22.62
CA SER A 29 47.27 -11.76 -21.23
C SER A 29 46.13 -10.71 -21.14
N ILE A 30 46.23 -9.62 -21.90
CA ILE A 30 45.17 -8.60 -21.96
C ILE A 30 43.88 -9.21 -22.52
N ALA A 31 43.96 -10.02 -23.57
CA ALA A 31 42.78 -10.67 -24.14
C ALA A 31 42.10 -11.62 -23.14
N ILE A 32 42.87 -12.39 -22.38
CA ILE A 32 42.34 -13.28 -21.33
C ILE A 32 41.63 -12.46 -20.22
N ILE A 33 42.26 -11.37 -19.78
CA ILE A 33 41.69 -10.50 -18.73
C ILE A 33 40.37 -9.87 -19.22
N LEU A 34 40.31 -9.39 -20.47
CA LEU A 34 39.09 -8.82 -21.04
C LEU A 34 37.98 -9.87 -21.20
N CYS A 35 38.33 -11.08 -21.66
CA CYS A 35 37.36 -12.19 -21.73
C CYS A 35 36.82 -12.58 -20.37
N MET A 36 37.69 -12.74 -19.36
CA MET A 36 37.31 -13.06 -18.02
C MET A 36 36.44 -11.97 -17.40
N GLY A 37 36.82 -10.68 -17.54
CA GLY A 37 36.07 -9.55 -17.09
C GLY A 37 34.67 -9.48 -17.73
N SER A 38 34.58 -9.74 -19.05
CA SER A 38 33.28 -9.74 -19.74
C SER A 38 32.39 -10.88 -19.28
N ILE A 39 32.93 -12.08 -19.08
CA ILE A 39 32.15 -13.24 -18.57
C ILE A 39 31.67 -12.95 -17.12
N MET A 40 32.56 -12.45 -16.26
CA MET A 40 32.20 -12.07 -14.90
C MET A 40 31.13 -10.99 -14.88
N TYR A 41 31.25 -9.97 -15.70
CA TYR A 41 30.29 -8.88 -15.79
C TYR A 41 28.89 -9.38 -16.17
N VAL A 42 28.77 -10.21 -17.22
CA VAL A 42 27.50 -10.79 -17.65
C VAL A 42 26.87 -11.68 -16.57
N ARG A 43 27.70 -12.53 -15.94
CA ARG A 43 27.22 -13.37 -14.82
C ARG A 43 26.80 -12.58 -13.61
N PHE A 44 27.58 -11.57 -13.23
CA PHE A 44 27.26 -10.71 -12.10
C PHE A 44 25.95 -9.95 -12.33
N GLN A 45 25.74 -9.38 -13.52
CA GLN A 45 24.47 -8.73 -13.85
C GLN A 45 23.27 -9.69 -13.76
N GLY A 46 23.42 -10.92 -14.24
CA GLY A 46 22.37 -11.93 -14.16
C GLY A 46 22.00 -12.29 -12.72
N LEU A 47 23.00 -12.55 -11.89
CA LEU A 47 22.80 -12.87 -10.47
C LEU A 47 22.18 -11.70 -9.70
N THR A 48 22.72 -10.49 -9.85
CA THR A 48 22.19 -9.30 -9.20
C THR A 48 20.73 -9.04 -9.59
N ARG A 49 20.37 -9.25 -10.85
CA ARG A 49 18.99 -9.08 -11.31
C ARG A 49 18.05 -10.10 -10.69
N GLN A 50 18.47 -11.35 -10.55
CA GLN A 50 17.68 -12.40 -9.93
C GLN A 50 17.50 -12.14 -8.42
N ASP A 51 18.60 -11.86 -7.71
CA ASP A 51 18.57 -11.54 -6.27
C ASP A 51 17.68 -10.33 -5.98
N THR A 52 17.72 -9.30 -6.83
CA THR A 52 16.86 -8.13 -6.72
C THR A 52 15.39 -8.51 -6.87
N LEU A 53 15.04 -9.33 -7.85
CA LEU A 53 13.66 -9.77 -8.06
C LEU A 53 13.13 -10.61 -6.89
N GLU A 54 13.92 -11.57 -6.41
CA GLU A 54 13.56 -12.40 -5.27
C GLU A 54 13.36 -11.54 -4.00
N SER A 55 14.27 -10.60 -3.77
CA SER A 55 14.17 -9.65 -2.66
C SER A 55 12.93 -8.76 -2.77
N THR A 56 12.63 -8.28 -3.98
CA THR A 56 11.42 -7.48 -4.26
C THR A 56 10.15 -8.29 -3.99
N GLN A 57 10.06 -9.51 -4.53
CA GLN A 57 8.91 -10.39 -4.30
C GLN A 57 8.69 -10.67 -2.81
N LYS A 58 9.77 -10.97 -2.07
CA LYS A 58 9.69 -11.20 -0.64
C LYS A 58 9.21 -9.96 0.12
N LEU A 59 9.73 -8.78 -0.25
CA LEU A 59 9.39 -7.53 0.41
C LEU A 59 7.93 -7.14 0.18
N ILE A 60 7.43 -7.21 -1.06
CA ILE A 60 6.03 -6.88 -1.34
C ILE A 60 5.07 -7.90 -0.72
N LYS A 61 5.44 -9.19 -0.68
CA LYS A 61 4.66 -10.22 0.00
C LYS A 61 4.55 -9.93 1.50
N GLN A 62 5.66 -9.64 2.17
CA GLN A 62 5.67 -9.30 3.59
C GLN A 62 4.84 -8.02 3.86
N THR A 63 4.91 -7.04 2.96
CA THR A 63 4.10 -5.83 3.08
C THR A 63 2.62 -6.11 2.85
N GLY A 64 2.29 -6.97 1.88
CA GLY A 64 0.92 -7.44 1.65
C GLY A 64 0.34 -8.14 2.88
N GLU A 65 1.09 -9.06 3.51
CA GLU A 65 0.70 -9.71 4.76
C GLU A 65 0.45 -8.70 5.89
N SER A 66 1.30 -7.67 6.02
CA SER A 66 1.10 -6.61 7.03
C SER A 66 -0.13 -5.74 6.75
N LEU A 67 -0.46 -5.51 5.48
CA LEU A 67 -1.68 -4.80 5.09
C LEU A 67 -2.93 -5.66 5.35
N GLU A 68 -2.85 -6.97 5.09
CA GLU A 68 -3.91 -7.92 5.40
C GLU A 68 -4.17 -7.96 6.91
N ASP A 69 -3.12 -8.07 7.73
CA ASP A 69 -3.22 -8.03 9.20
C ASP A 69 -3.94 -6.76 9.67
N TYR A 70 -3.59 -5.60 9.10
CA TYR A 70 -4.24 -4.33 9.42
C TYR A 70 -5.75 -4.34 9.11
N LEU A 71 -6.18 -4.92 7.99
CA LEU A 71 -7.59 -5.06 7.64
C LEU A 71 -8.31 -6.11 8.50
N VAL A 72 -7.60 -7.16 8.91
CA VAL A 72 -8.11 -8.17 9.85
C VAL A 72 -8.34 -7.55 11.23
N ASP A 73 -7.41 -6.75 11.74
CA ASP A 73 -7.56 -6.03 13.00
C ASP A 73 -8.77 -5.08 12.96
N MET A 74 -8.95 -4.35 11.88
CA MET A 74 -10.12 -3.50 11.66
C MET A 74 -11.44 -4.29 11.71
N ARG A 75 -11.47 -5.47 11.10
CA ARG A 75 -12.62 -6.39 11.18
C ARG A 75 -12.86 -6.85 12.61
N GLN A 76 -11.81 -7.26 13.33
CA GLN A 76 -11.92 -7.72 14.71
C GLN A 76 -12.46 -6.63 15.64
N ILE A 77 -12.01 -5.38 15.46
CA ILE A 77 -12.55 -4.22 16.20
C ILE A 77 -14.04 -4.04 15.90
N SER A 78 -14.45 -4.11 14.62
CA SER A 78 -15.84 -4.01 14.22
C SER A 78 -16.70 -5.15 14.80
N GLU A 79 -16.18 -6.38 14.82
CA GLU A 79 -16.85 -7.53 15.42
C GLU A 79 -16.96 -7.39 16.93
N ALA A 80 -15.90 -6.97 17.61
CA ALA A 80 -15.91 -6.74 19.05
C ALA A 80 -16.90 -5.65 19.45
N ALA A 81 -16.95 -4.54 18.71
CA ALA A 81 -17.91 -3.48 18.91
C ALA A 81 -19.35 -3.98 18.76
N TYR A 82 -19.62 -4.74 17.70
CA TYR A 82 -20.96 -5.24 17.45
C TYR A 82 -21.40 -6.30 18.46
N TYR A 83 -20.64 -7.39 18.60
CA TYR A 83 -21.09 -8.54 19.38
C TYR A 83 -20.99 -8.33 20.89
N ASN A 84 -19.99 -7.61 21.39
CA ASN A 84 -19.77 -7.46 22.83
C ASN A 84 -20.33 -6.16 23.41
N ILE A 85 -20.66 -5.17 22.58
CA ILE A 85 -21.10 -3.87 23.05
C ILE A 85 -22.50 -3.56 22.53
N ILE A 86 -22.70 -3.51 21.20
CA ILE A 86 -23.96 -3.03 20.61
C ILE A 86 -25.08 -4.04 20.83
N LYS A 87 -24.85 -5.31 20.49
CA LYS A 87 -25.87 -6.37 20.52
C LYS A 87 -26.30 -6.74 21.93
N GLU A 88 -25.43 -6.60 22.92
CA GLU A 88 -25.68 -7.00 24.31
C GLU A 88 -26.35 -5.90 25.16
N ASN A 89 -26.47 -4.66 24.64
CA ASN A 89 -26.93 -3.53 25.41
C ASN A 89 -28.08 -2.77 24.72
N ASP A 90 -29.01 -2.24 25.53
CA ASP A 90 -30.07 -1.36 25.10
C ASP A 90 -29.59 0.09 25.10
N PHE A 91 -29.70 0.77 23.97
CA PHE A 91 -29.15 2.13 23.78
C PHE A 91 -29.76 3.18 24.65
N VAL A 92 -30.98 2.95 25.20
CA VAL A 92 -31.68 3.88 26.11
C VAL A 92 -31.42 3.52 27.56
N LYS A 93 -31.45 2.22 27.90
CA LYS A 93 -31.32 1.79 29.29
C LYS A 93 -29.90 1.62 29.76
N GLU A 94 -28.99 1.30 28.82
CA GLU A 94 -27.61 0.88 29.09
C GLU A 94 -26.59 1.75 28.40
N GLU A 95 -26.93 3.01 28.11
CA GLU A 95 -26.08 3.99 27.45
C GLU A 95 -24.66 4.07 28.06
N GLU A 96 -24.56 4.03 29.38
CA GLU A 96 -23.28 4.06 30.10
C GLU A 96 -22.42 2.81 29.86
N ASN A 97 -23.06 1.64 29.69
CA ASN A 97 -22.33 0.40 29.37
C ASN A 97 -21.77 0.46 27.96
N ILE A 98 -22.57 0.99 27.02
CA ILE A 98 -22.13 1.17 25.62
C ILE A 98 -20.96 2.14 25.54
N LYS A 99 -21.06 3.33 26.16
CA LYS A 99 -19.97 4.30 26.21
C LYS A 99 -18.70 3.72 26.83
N ARG A 100 -18.83 3.02 27.96
CA ARG A 100 -17.68 2.37 28.60
C ARG A 100 -17.04 1.30 27.71
N GLY A 101 -17.85 0.46 27.09
CA GLY A 101 -17.38 -0.60 26.20
C GLY A 101 -16.65 -0.01 24.97
N MET A 102 -17.24 0.98 24.32
CA MET A 102 -16.63 1.67 23.18
C MET A 102 -15.34 2.38 23.56
N ASN A 103 -15.31 3.06 24.72
CA ASN A 103 -14.11 3.73 25.22
C ASN A 103 -12.98 2.73 25.51
N LEU A 104 -13.27 1.60 26.15
CA LEU A 104 -12.27 0.55 26.40
C LEU A 104 -11.72 -0.02 25.09
N LEU A 105 -12.58 -0.26 24.11
CA LEU A 105 -12.17 -0.77 22.81
C LEU A 105 -11.32 0.27 22.06
N TYR A 106 -11.70 1.55 22.11
CA TYR A 106 -10.94 2.65 21.54
C TYR A 106 -9.57 2.79 22.20
N GLU A 107 -9.50 2.87 23.53
CA GLU A 107 -8.23 3.03 24.27
C GLU A 107 -7.27 1.85 24.04
N ALA A 108 -7.80 0.63 23.86
CA ALA A 108 -6.99 -0.54 23.56
C ALA A 108 -6.36 -0.51 22.16
N ASN A 109 -6.93 0.24 21.21
CA ASN A 109 -6.53 0.26 19.80
C ASN A 109 -6.18 1.67 19.28
N LYS A 110 -6.06 2.67 20.14
CA LYS A 110 -5.91 4.09 19.77
C LYS A 110 -4.71 4.46 18.91
N ASP A 111 -3.72 3.58 18.81
CA ASP A 111 -2.54 3.81 17.97
C ASP A 111 -2.87 3.73 16.47
N ASP A 112 -3.87 2.90 16.12
CA ASP A 112 -4.32 2.70 14.75
C ASP A 112 -5.79 3.07 14.54
N LEU A 113 -6.60 3.06 15.62
CA LEU A 113 -8.02 3.37 15.57
C LEU A 113 -8.26 4.87 15.74
N ARG A 114 -8.97 5.48 14.80
CA ARG A 114 -9.32 6.90 14.84
C ARG A 114 -10.66 7.16 15.50
N SER A 115 -11.67 6.40 15.11
CA SER A 115 -12.99 6.51 15.72
C SER A 115 -13.83 5.23 15.56
N ILE A 116 -14.76 5.05 16.49
CA ILE A 116 -15.85 4.07 16.39
C ILE A 116 -17.14 4.84 16.57
N ALA A 117 -18.10 4.66 15.67
CA ALA A 117 -19.38 5.34 15.74
C ALA A 117 -20.54 4.43 15.35
N VAL A 118 -21.67 4.64 15.98
CA VAL A 118 -22.94 3.96 15.68
C VAL A 118 -23.96 5.01 15.27
N PHE A 119 -24.59 4.77 14.13
CA PHE A 119 -25.64 5.61 13.57
C PHE A 119 -26.94 4.82 13.50
N ASP A 120 -28.07 5.50 13.69
CA ASP A 120 -29.39 4.93 13.43
C ASP A 120 -29.64 4.79 11.91
N GLN A 121 -30.81 4.25 11.56
CA GLN A 121 -31.20 4.06 10.15
C GLN A 121 -31.34 5.38 9.36
N ASP A 122 -31.51 6.49 10.03
CA ASP A 122 -31.69 7.83 9.45
C ASP A 122 -30.36 8.61 9.41
N GLY A 123 -29.23 7.98 9.86
CA GLY A 123 -27.91 8.58 9.87
C GLY A 123 -27.63 9.49 11.06
N ASN A 124 -28.47 9.47 12.11
CA ASN A 124 -28.20 10.21 13.34
C ASN A 124 -27.18 9.47 14.21
N LEU A 125 -26.24 10.19 14.77
CA LEU A 125 -25.21 9.64 15.65
C LEU A 125 -25.84 9.21 16.99
N MET A 126 -25.68 7.94 17.33
CA MET A 126 -26.15 7.38 18.61
C MET A 126 -25.04 7.27 19.64
N ALA A 127 -23.86 6.85 19.23
CA ALA A 127 -22.67 6.75 20.08
C ALA A 127 -21.41 6.92 19.25
N ALA A 128 -20.37 7.53 19.82
CA ALA A 128 -19.05 7.64 19.20
C ALA A 128 -17.92 7.70 20.24
N GLU A 129 -16.78 7.10 19.89
CA GLU A 129 -15.52 7.23 20.60
C GLU A 129 -14.37 7.52 19.59
N PRO A 130 -13.47 8.49 19.92
CA PRO A 130 -13.54 9.38 21.06
C PRO A 130 -14.79 10.26 21.00
N GLY A 131 -15.31 10.66 22.18
CA GLY A 131 -16.56 11.43 22.30
C GLY A 131 -16.55 12.64 21.37
N ALA A 132 -17.36 12.59 20.32
CA ALA A 132 -17.43 13.60 19.27
C ALA A 132 -18.89 13.92 18.97
N SER A 133 -19.14 15.16 18.55
CA SER A 133 -20.43 15.55 17.99
C SER A 133 -20.37 15.47 16.46
N GLN A 134 -21.47 15.00 15.87
CA GLN A 134 -21.61 15.04 14.40
C GLN A 134 -21.71 16.50 13.94
N LYS A 135 -20.97 16.83 12.88
CA LYS A 135 -21.08 18.17 12.25
C LYS A 135 -22.48 18.36 11.68
N LYS A 136 -23.07 19.51 11.91
CA LYS A 136 -24.39 19.85 11.37
C LYS A 136 -24.46 19.85 9.84
N THR A 137 -23.32 19.98 9.18
CA THR A 137 -23.20 20.04 7.71
C THR A 137 -22.88 18.68 7.09
N ALA A 138 -22.70 17.64 7.91
CA ALA A 138 -22.34 16.31 7.43
C ALA A 138 -23.51 15.35 7.73
N ASP A 139 -24.13 14.86 6.67
CA ASP A 139 -25.18 13.85 6.73
C ASP A 139 -24.54 12.47 6.52
N ALA A 140 -24.63 11.62 7.54
CA ALA A 140 -24.08 10.27 7.46
C ALA A 140 -24.90 9.41 6.49
N SER A 141 -26.20 9.64 6.37
CA SER A 141 -27.09 8.85 5.49
C SER A 141 -26.78 9.03 3.98
N GLU A 142 -26.14 10.13 3.62
CA GLU A 142 -25.71 10.41 2.23
C GLU A 142 -24.32 9.85 1.90
N GLN A 143 -23.57 9.34 2.89
CA GLN A 143 -22.21 8.85 2.68
C GLN A 143 -22.21 7.48 1.98
N GLU A 144 -21.24 7.28 1.09
CA GLU A 144 -21.11 6.03 0.32
C GLU A 144 -21.00 4.80 1.22
N TRP A 145 -20.22 4.89 2.30
CA TRP A 145 -20.04 3.80 3.26
C TRP A 145 -21.35 3.43 4.00
N PHE A 146 -22.20 4.42 4.31
CA PHE A 146 -23.48 4.21 4.94
C PHE A 146 -24.47 3.54 3.99
N LEU A 147 -24.57 4.08 2.77
CA LEU A 147 -25.44 3.52 1.72
C LEU A 147 -25.04 2.09 1.35
N LYS A 148 -23.74 1.81 1.23
CA LYS A 148 -23.25 0.45 0.99
C LYS A 148 -23.65 -0.50 2.12
N ALA A 149 -23.39 -0.13 3.36
CA ALA A 149 -23.76 -0.96 4.52
C ALA A 149 -25.27 -1.26 4.54
N MET A 150 -26.11 -0.26 4.34
CA MET A 150 -27.57 -0.43 4.38
C MET A 150 -28.11 -1.28 3.22
N ASN A 151 -27.50 -1.20 2.02
CA ASN A 151 -27.92 -1.95 0.84
C ASN A 151 -27.41 -3.38 0.83
N GLU A 152 -26.23 -3.64 1.38
CA GLU A 152 -25.55 -4.95 1.36
C GLU A 152 -25.30 -5.41 2.81
N ALA A 153 -26.35 -5.59 3.57
CA ALA A 153 -26.34 -5.75 5.03
C ALA A 153 -25.53 -6.96 5.55
N GLU A 154 -25.24 -7.94 4.73
CA GLU A 154 -24.52 -9.16 5.15
C GLU A 154 -23.00 -8.99 5.20
N ASN A 155 -22.46 -7.91 4.64
CA ASN A 155 -21.04 -7.71 4.46
C ASN A 155 -20.48 -6.58 5.35
N ILE A 156 -19.18 -6.69 5.65
CA ILE A 156 -18.39 -5.56 6.11
C ILE A 156 -17.78 -4.88 4.88
N HIS A 157 -18.01 -3.59 4.74
CA HIS A 157 -17.52 -2.81 3.62
C HIS A 157 -16.32 -1.99 4.04
N PHE A 158 -15.27 -2.01 3.24
CA PHE A 158 -14.09 -1.16 3.42
C PHE A 158 -14.13 -0.01 2.42
N SER A 159 -13.83 1.21 2.89
CA SER A 159 -13.70 2.37 2.03
C SER A 159 -12.27 2.51 1.49
N THR A 160 -12.11 3.27 0.41
CA THR A 160 -10.80 3.82 0.04
C THR A 160 -10.37 4.91 1.03
N PRO A 161 -9.06 5.24 1.13
CA PRO A 161 -8.60 6.33 1.98
C PRO A 161 -9.33 7.65 1.67
N HIS A 162 -9.88 8.28 2.71
CA HIS A 162 -10.59 9.54 2.59
C HIS A 162 -10.40 10.41 3.84
N ILE A 163 -10.82 11.67 3.74
CA ILE A 163 -10.77 12.59 4.88
C ILE A 163 -12.00 12.36 5.74
N GLN A 164 -11.78 12.07 7.03
CA GLN A 164 -12.83 12.03 8.03
C GLN A 164 -13.41 13.44 8.21
N ASN A 165 -14.70 13.63 7.87
CA ASN A 165 -15.36 14.92 7.88
C ASN A 165 -16.68 14.93 8.67
N LEU A 166 -17.06 13.81 9.30
CA LEU A 166 -18.34 13.67 10.02
C LEU A 166 -18.31 14.32 11.40
N PHE A 167 -17.18 14.25 12.09
CA PHE A 167 -17.07 14.65 13.48
C PHE A 167 -16.38 16.00 13.64
N ASP A 168 -16.85 16.76 14.64
CA ASP A 168 -16.19 17.97 15.09
C ASP A 168 -15.27 17.60 16.26
N ASP A 169 -13.99 17.47 15.99
CA ASP A 169 -12.96 17.13 16.97
C ASP A 169 -12.30 18.36 17.60
N GLY A 170 -12.82 19.56 17.30
CA GLY A 170 -12.26 20.83 17.78
C GLY A 170 -10.87 21.14 17.23
N THR A 171 -10.31 20.29 16.37
CA THR A 171 -9.05 20.52 15.67
C THR A 171 -9.32 20.94 14.22
N LEU A 172 -8.46 21.80 13.66
CA LEU A 172 -8.52 22.17 12.24
C LEU A 172 -7.69 21.22 11.37
N ARG A 173 -7.45 20.00 11.85
CA ARG A 173 -6.62 19.01 11.13
C ARG A 173 -7.50 18.07 10.32
N TYR A 174 -7.07 17.80 9.13
CA TYR A 174 -7.65 16.74 8.31
C TYR A 174 -7.03 15.39 8.69
N HIS A 175 -7.87 14.43 9.02
CA HIS A 175 -7.45 13.06 9.32
C HIS A 175 -7.83 12.15 8.16
N TRP A 176 -6.83 11.54 7.57
CA TRP A 176 -7.04 10.52 6.56
C TRP A 176 -7.33 9.20 7.24
N VAL A 177 -8.42 8.56 6.84
CA VAL A 177 -8.87 7.28 7.39
C VAL A 177 -9.21 6.29 6.30
N ILE A 178 -9.18 5.01 6.67
CA ILE A 178 -9.90 3.95 5.98
C ILE A 178 -11.02 3.54 6.91
N SER A 179 -12.23 3.46 6.40
CA SER A 179 -13.41 3.11 7.20
C SER A 179 -13.89 1.71 6.88
N SER A 180 -14.28 0.96 7.91
CA SER A 180 -15.16 -0.18 7.73
C SER A 180 -16.56 0.16 8.21
N SER A 181 -17.56 -0.26 7.44
CA SER A 181 -18.96 -0.07 7.78
C SER A 181 -19.73 -1.37 7.67
N ARG A 182 -20.69 -1.54 8.56
CA ARG A 182 -21.62 -2.68 8.54
C ARG A 182 -22.95 -2.33 9.16
N VAL A 183 -24.02 -3.01 8.73
CA VAL A 183 -25.29 -2.96 9.41
C VAL A 183 -25.20 -3.66 10.77
N VAL A 184 -25.82 -3.06 11.75
CA VAL A 184 -25.99 -3.59 13.11
C VAL A 184 -27.46 -3.52 13.53
N GLU A 185 -27.87 -4.43 14.41
CA GLU A 185 -29.15 -4.33 15.09
C GLU A 185 -28.98 -3.52 16.38
N ILE A 186 -29.80 -2.49 16.53
CA ILE A 186 -29.83 -1.58 17.67
C ILE A 186 -31.09 -1.86 18.47
N MET A 187 -30.93 -2.16 19.76
CA MET A 187 -32.02 -2.29 20.69
C MET A 187 -32.34 -0.93 21.36
N ASP A 188 -33.56 -0.51 21.27
CA ASP A 188 -34.08 0.72 21.88
C ASP A 188 -35.37 0.38 22.65
N ASN A 189 -35.27 0.22 23.97
CA ASN A 189 -36.34 -0.22 24.89
C ASN A 189 -36.93 -1.59 24.52
N VAL A 190 -37.90 -1.62 23.62
CA VAL A 190 -38.64 -2.84 23.19
C VAL A 190 -38.51 -3.05 21.70
N ASN A 191 -37.97 -2.05 21.00
CA ASN A 191 -37.86 -2.09 19.54
C ASN A 191 -36.43 -2.45 19.13
N SER A 192 -36.34 -3.20 18.04
CA SER A 192 -35.10 -3.41 17.34
C SER A 192 -35.17 -2.71 15.98
N HIS A 193 -34.18 -1.95 15.64
CA HIS A 193 -34.06 -1.31 14.33
C HIS A 193 -32.65 -1.45 13.78
N ARG A 194 -32.49 -1.21 12.49
CA ARG A 194 -31.17 -1.24 11.86
C ARG A 194 -30.43 0.05 12.08
N GLY A 195 -29.13 -0.05 12.22
CA GLY A 195 -28.23 1.07 12.20
C GLY A 195 -26.93 0.69 11.49
N VAL A 196 -25.97 1.59 11.47
CA VAL A 196 -24.66 1.37 10.85
C VAL A 196 -23.56 1.60 11.88
N LEU A 197 -22.71 0.61 12.06
CA LEU A 197 -21.46 0.72 12.79
C LEU A 197 -20.38 1.15 11.80
N LEU A 198 -19.70 2.24 12.12
CA LEU A 198 -18.54 2.78 11.43
C LEU A 198 -17.29 2.63 12.31
N VAL A 199 -16.23 2.10 11.76
CA VAL A 199 -14.91 2.02 12.38
C VAL A 199 -13.90 2.68 11.47
N ASP A 200 -13.30 3.77 11.92
CA ASP A 200 -12.29 4.52 11.18
C ASP A 200 -10.90 4.19 11.70
N MET A 201 -10.04 3.68 10.85
CA MET A 201 -8.63 3.44 11.14
C MET A 201 -7.76 4.54 10.54
N ASP A 202 -6.68 4.90 11.24
CA ASP A 202 -5.76 5.94 10.78
C ASP A 202 -4.94 5.47 9.57
N TYR A 203 -5.13 6.12 8.43
CA TYR A 203 -4.40 5.80 7.20
C TYR A 203 -2.87 5.99 7.34
N SER A 204 -2.40 6.74 8.34
CA SER A 204 -0.97 6.97 8.57
C SER A 204 -0.18 5.68 8.81
N SER A 205 -0.82 4.61 9.29
CA SER A 205 -0.19 3.30 9.49
C SER A 205 0.16 2.65 8.15
N ILE A 206 -0.76 2.64 7.19
CA ILE A 206 -0.49 2.19 5.81
C ILE A 206 0.56 3.09 5.16
N PHE A 207 0.43 4.41 5.31
CA PHE A 207 1.38 5.37 4.76
C PHE A 207 2.80 5.13 5.29
N ARG A 208 2.98 4.86 6.58
CA ARG A 208 4.28 4.52 7.19
C ARG A 208 4.86 3.23 6.62
N MET A 209 4.06 2.16 6.52
CA MET A 209 4.49 0.88 5.93
C MET A 209 4.99 1.07 4.51
N MET A 210 4.20 1.75 3.67
CA MET A 210 4.57 1.99 2.27
C MET A 210 5.77 2.92 2.11
N ASN A 211 5.91 3.95 2.94
CA ASN A 211 7.10 4.80 2.94
C ASN A 211 8.35 4.05 3.37
N GLN A 212 8.25 3.14 4.33
CA GLN A 212 9.38 2.36 4.80
C GLN A 212 9.98 1.51 3.67
N ILE A 213 9.16 0.81 2.91
CA ILE A 213 9.65 0.01 1.78
C ILE A 213 10.21 0.89 0.65
N ASN A 214 9.60 2.05 0.40
CA ASN A 214 10.10 2.98 -0.62
C ASN A 214 11.41 3.67 -0.23
N SER A 215 11.71 3.82 1.06
CA SER A 215 12.95 4.45 1.54
C SER A 215 14.20 3.59 1.30
N VAL A 216 14.05 2.29 1.14
CA VAL A 216 15.15 1.32 0.99
C VAL A 216 15.43 1.00 -0.47
N SER A 217 14.56 1.39 -1.39
CA SER A 217 14.61 0.98 -2.79
C SER A 217 15.59 1.81 -3.63
N ASN A 218 16.57 1.14 -4.26
CA ASN A 218 17.50 1.74 -5.21
C ASN A 218 16.89 1.78 -6.62
N GLY A 219 16.21 2.88 -6.98
CA GLY A 219 15.63 3.05 -8.32
C GLY A 219 14.36 2.23 -8.58
N GLN A 220 13.82 1.63 -7.54
CA GLN A 220 12.52 0.95 -7.56
C GLN A 220 11.54 1.77 -6.72
N TYR A 221 10.25 1.62 -6.96
CA TYR A 221 9.22 2.15 -6.10
C TYR A 221 8.04 1.19 -6.01
N TYR A 222 7.27 1.33 -4.95
CA TYR A 222 6.13 0.50 -4.63
C TYR A 222 4.92 1.39 -4.45
N TYR A 223 3.82 1.02 -5.07
CA TYR A 223 2.54 1.70 -4.89
C TYR A 223 1.44 0.69 -4.57
N LEU A 224 0.34 1.16 -4.06
CA LEU A 224 -0.83 0.38 -3.70
C LEU A 224 -2.03 0.87 -4.51
N CYS A 225 -2.72 -0.03 -5.17
CA CYS A 225 -4.00 0.23 -5.81
C CYS A 225 -5.04 -0.80 -5.40
N ASP A 226 -6.32 -0.45 -5.52
CA ASP A 226 -7.41 -1.38 -5.37
C ASP A 226 -7.67 -2.17 -6.67
N ARG A 227 -8.65 -3.08 -6.62
CA ARG A 227 -9.02 -3.89 -7.80
C ARG A 227 -9.73 -3.11 -8.90
N ASP A 228 -10.21 -1.90 -8.59
CA ASP A 228 -10.78 -0.98 -9.57
C ASP A 228 -9.69 -0.10 -10.23
N GLY A 229 -8.43 -0.30 -9.86
CA GLY A 229 -7.29 0.47 -10.36
C GLY A 229 -7.15 1.85 -9.73
N ARG A 230 -7.82 2.14 -8.60
CA ARG A 230 -7.62 3.41 -7.88
C ARG A 230 -6.34 3.33 -7.07
N ILE A 231 -5.48 4.33 -7.22
CA ILE A 231 -4.23 4.42 -6.46
C ILE A 231 -4.56 4.83 -5.02
N LEU A 232 -4.26 3.94 -4.08
CA LEU A 232 -4.46 4.17 -2.65
C LEU A 232 -3.22 4.83 -2.02
N TYR A 233 -2.04 4.44 -2.47
CA TYR A 233 -0.76 5.04 -2.08
C TYR A 233 0.20 5.05 -3.26
N HIS A 234 0.91 6.16 -3.43
CA HIS A 234 2.02 6.28 -4.38
C HIS A 234 3.12 7.19 -3.79
N PRO A 235 4.43 6.89 -3.97
CA PRO A 235 5.49 7.77 -3.45
C PRO A 235 5.48 9.17 -4.09
N GLN A 236 4.92 9.29 -5.29
CA GLN A 236 4.73 10.56 -6.00
C GLN A 236 3.25 10.97 -6.05
N GLN A 237 2.49 10.74 -4.97
CA GLN A 237 1.04 11.00 -4.91
C GLN A 237 0.65 12.41 -5.35
N VAL A 238 1.45 13.41 -5.01
CA VAL A 238 1.20 14.81 -5.41
C VAL A 238 1.23 14.97 -6.94
N GLN A 239 2.17 14.29 -7.60
CA GLN A 239 2.32 14.35 -9.06
C GLN A 239 1.21 13.56 -9.76
N ILE A 240 0.80 12.42 -9.20
CA ILE A 240 -0.39 11.66 -9.66
C ILE A 240 -1.64 12.55 -9.58
N ASN A 241 -1.88 13.16 -8.42
CA ASN A 241 -3.08 14.00 -8.22
C ASN A 241 -3.11 15.26 -9.10
N SER A 242 -1.93 15.75 -9.48
CA SER A 242 -1.81 16.90 -10.40
C SER A 242 -1.82 16.51 -11.88
N GLY A 243 -1.87 15.22 -12.21
CA GLY A 243 -1.82 14.72 -13.58
C GLY A 243 -0.46 14.90 -14.27
N ILE A 244 0.61 15.13 -13.51
CA ILE A 244 1.98 15.26 -14.05
C ILE A 244 2.62 13.87 -14.23
N PHE A 245 2.26 12.91 -13.37
CA PHE A 245 2.74 11.55 -13.41
C PHE A 245 1.56 10.58 -13.50
N HIS A 246 1.70 9.52 -14.28
CA HIS A 246 0.67 8.53 -14.49
C HIS A 246 1.24 7.12 -14.27
N GLU A 247 0.34 6.21 -13.89
CA GLU A 247 0.59 4.79 -13.81
C GLU A 247 -0.39 4.01 -14.68
N ASN A 248 0.02 2.83 -15.13
CA ASN A 248 -0.85 1.91 -15.86
C ASN A 248 -1.73 1.10 -14.88
N ASN A 249 -2.27 1.78 -13.86
CA ASN A 249 -2.96 1.17 -12.73
C ASN A 249 -4.24 0.42 -13.15
N GLN A 250 -4.92 0.83 -14.22
CA GLN A 250 -6.08 0.11 -14.75
C GLN A 250 -5.69 -1.27 -15.30
N ALA A 251 -4.59 -1.37 -16.06
CA ALA A 251 -4.10 -2.64 -16.55
C ALA A 251 -3.51 -3.51 -15.43
N VAL A 252 -2.85 -2.87 -14.45
CA VAL A 252 -2.27 -3.56 -13.29
C VAL A 252 -3.35 -4.18 -12.40
N ALA A 253 -4.51 -3.55 -12.28
CA ALA A 253 -5.65 -4.08 -11.52
C ALA A 253 -6.17 -5.43 -12.08
N ASP A 254 -5.99 -5.68 -13.37
CA ASP A 254 -6.36 -6.94 -14.04
C ASP A 254 -5.28 -8.02 -13.91
N TYR A 255 -4.07 -7.70 -13.42
CA TYR A 255 -3.00 -8.67 -13.26
C TYR A 255 -3.25 -9.55 -12.03
N THR A 256 -2.74 -10.77 -12.10
CA THR A 256 -2.65 -11.69 -10.95
C THR A 256 -1.28 -11.56 -10.30
N GLU A 257 -1.07 -12.24 -9.16
CA GLU A 257 0.25 -12.31 -8.54
C GLU A 257 1.31 -12.82 -9.55
N GLY A 258 2.41 -12.09 -9.71
CA GLY A 258 3.44 -12.46 -10.66
C GLY A 258 4.39 -11.32 -11.05
N VAL A 259 5.19 -11.62 -12.08
CA VAL A 259 6.15 -10.68 -12.66
C VAL A 259 5.77 -10.41 -14.11
N TYR A 260 5.62 -9.14 -14.44
CA TYR A 260 5.19 -8.66 -15.75
C TYR A 260 6.22 -7.71 -16.34
N GLU A 261 6.33 -7.68 -17.66
CA GLU A 261 7.10 -6.67 -18.39
C GLU A 261 6.14 -5.84 -19.21
N GLU A 262 6.19 -4.53 -19.05
CA GLU A 262 5.35 -3.59 -19.79
C GLU A 262 6.17 -2.47 -20.42
N THR A 263 5.60 -1.86 -21.43
CA THR A 263 6.06 -0.58 -21.98
C THR A 263 4.95 0.44 -21.76
N PHE A 264 5.19 1.41 -20.89
CA PHE A 264 4.25 2.46 -20.59
C PHE A 264 4.91 3.83 -20.76
N GLU A 265 4.25 4.73 -21.49
CA GLU A 265 4.77 6.08 -21.82
C GLU A 265 6.19 6.08 -22.45
N GLY A 266 6.54 4.98 -23.15
CA GLY A 266 7.85 4.82 -23.81
C GLY A 266 8.96 4.25 -22.93
N GLU A 267 8.68 4.00 -21.65
CA GLU A 267 9.60 3.33 -20.72
C GLU A 267 9.31 1.84 -20.62
N HIS A 268 10.38 1.03 -20.68
CA HIS A 268 10.29 -0.40 -20.40
C HIS A 268 10.43 -0.65 -18.90
N ARG A 269 9.40 -1.20 -18.30
CA ARG A 269 9.34 -1.46 -16.86
C ARG A 269 9.11 -2.93 -16.57
N LYS A 270 9.60 -3.37 -15.44
CA LYS A 270 9.31 -4.68 -14.87
C LYS A 270 8.50 -4.49 -13.61
N LEU A 271 7.30 -5.07 -13.60
CA LEU A 271 6.37 -5.02 -12.50
C LEU A 271 6.40 -6.32 -11.73
N VAL A 272 6.34 -6.23 -10.42
CA VAL A 272 6.11 -7.37 -9.53
C VAL A 272 4.81 -7.09 -8.79
N VAL A 273 3.81 -7.92 -9.03
CA VAL A 273 2.46 -7.78 -8.48
C VAL A 273 2.24 -8.82 -7.39
N ASN A 274 1.71 -8.38 -6.26
CA ASN A 274 1.22 -9.20 -5.16
C ASN A 274 -0.22 -8.76 -4.82
N MET A 275 -1.10 -9.75 -4.52
CA MET A 275 -2.51 -9.51 -4.24
C MET A 275 -2.90 -10.10 -2.87
#